data_dd27ec2a806f36ae952a8490e498659b
#
_entry.id   dd27ec2a806f36ae952a8490e498659b
#
_cell.length_a   1.000
_cell.length_b   1.000
_cell.length_c   1.000
_cell.angle_alpha   90.00
_cell.angle_beta   90.00
_cell.angle_gamma   90.00
#
_symmetry.space_group_name_H-M   'P 1'
#
loop_
_entity.id
_entity.type
_entity.pdbx_description
1 polymer ?
#
loop_
_entity_poly.entity_id
_entity_poly.type
_entity_poly.pdbx_seq_one_letter_code
_entity_poly.pdbx_strand_id
1 'polypeptide(L)'
;DLDKATLIKYIDRFLMFYSRTADRLQRTSTWRDNLEGGLEYLQDVVINDKLELAAELEADMQRVVDTYLCEWKEAVNNPETRARFRHFVNSEKKDENVVFIEERGQIRPATVQEKKRVIPIKAA
;
A
#
# COMPACT_ATOMS: atom_id res chain seq x y z
N ASP A 1 -7.74 -32.11 -5.49
CA ASP A 1 -6.80 -31.10 -4.95
C ASP A 1 -6.15 -30.37 -6.11
N LEU A 2 -6.08 -29.04 -6.02
CA LEU A 2 -5.38 -28.21 -7.00
C LEU A 2 -3.89 -28.12 -6.66
N ASP A 3 -3.04 -28.18 -7.68
CA ASP A 3 -1.64 -27.83 -7.47
C ASP A 3 -1.48 -26.29 -7.27
N LYS A 4 -0.34 -25.88 -6.72
CA LYS A 4 -0.08 -24.49 -6.37
C LYS A 4 -0.12 -23.56 -7.59
N ALA A 5 0.39 -24.00 -8.72
CA ALA A 5 0.48 -23.16 -9.92
C ALA A 5 -0.92 -22.90 -10.50
N THR A 6 -1.75 -23.93 -10.57
CA THR A 6 -3.15 -23.82 -11.00
C THR A 6 -3.97 -22.93 -10.06
N LEU A 7 -3.76 -23.06 -8.74
CA LEU A 7 -4.42 -22.22 -7.76
C LEU A 7 -4.08 -20.73 -7.96
N ILE A 8 -2.79 -20.42 -8.16
CA ILE A 8 -2.34 -19.05 -8.42
C ILE A 8 -3.01 -18.49 -9.68
N LYS A 9 -3.02 -19.26 -10.77
CA LYS A 9 -3.70 -18.84 -12.02
C LYS A 9 -5.17 -18.50 -11.81
N TYR A 10 -5.90 -19.30 -11.06
CA TYR A 10 -7.32 -19.02 -10.79
C TYR A 10 -7.48 -17.76 -9.93
N ILE A 11 -6.60 -17.53 -8.95
CA ILE A 11 -6.61 -16.29 -8.17
C ILE A 11 -6.33 -15.09 -9.07
N ASP A 12 -5.34 -15.17 -9.94
CA ASP A 12 -4.95 -14.11 -10.87
C ASP A 12 -6.10 -13.76 -11.83
N ARG A 13 -6.72 -14.77 -12.44
CA ARG A 13 -7.89 -14.60 -13.32
C ARG A 13 -9.06 -13.95 -12.56
N PHE A 14 -9.36 -14.43 -11.35
CA PHE A 14 -10.41 -13.86 -10.52
C PHE A 14 -10.16 -12.39 -10.21
N LEU A 15 -8.96 -12.05 -9.75
CA LEU A 15 -8.61 -10.68 -9.37
C LEU A 15 -8.64 -9.72 -10.57
N MET A 16 -8.12 -10.17 -11.71
CA MET A 16 -8.13 -9.35 -12.92
C MET A 16 -9.53 -9.23 -13.53
N PHE A 17 -10.34 -10.28 -13.50
CA PHE A 17 -11.72 -10.24 -13.94
C PHE A 17 -12.55 -9.28 -13.07
N TYR A 18 -12.41 -9.36 -11.74
CA TYR A 18 -13.02 -8.40 -10.83
C TYR A 18 -12.57 -6.97 -11.11
N SER A 19 -11.27 -6.75 -11.26
CA SER A 19 -10.70 -5.42 -11.51
C SER A 19 -11.21 -4.77 -12.81
N ARG A 20 -11.51 -5.59 -13.83
CA ARG A 20 -12.01 -5.12 -15.13
C ARG A 20 -13.53 -4.90 -15.20
N THR A 21 -14.28 -5.62 -14.36
CA THR A 21 -15.75 -5.66 -14.46
C THR A 21 -16.49 -5.01 -13.29
N ALA A 22 -15.81 -4.75 -12.18
CA ALA A 22 -16.40 -4.07 -11.04
C ALA A 22 -16.50 -2.56 -11.28
N ASP A 23 -17.56 -1.96 -10.76
CA ASP A 23 -17.70 -0.52 -10.69
C ASP A 23 -16.66 0.10 -9.75
N ARG A 24 -16.39 1.39 -9.93
CA ARG A 24 -15.45 2.11 -9.08
C ARG A 24 -15.84 2.00 -7.61
N LEU A 25 -14.91 1.53 -6.78
CA LEU A 25 -15.09 1.31 -5.34
C LEU A 25 -16.11 0.22 -4.97
N GLN A 26 -16.57 -0.56 -5.92
CA GLN A 26 -17.46 -1.68 -5.66
C GLN A 26 -16.72 -2.78 -4.91
N ARG A 27 -17.30 -3.26 -3.81
CA ARG A 27 -16.73 -4.38 -3.05
C ARG A 27 -16.98 -5.70 -3.76
N THR A 28 -16.05 -6.64 -3.64
CA THR A 28 -16.14 -7.99 -4.23
C THR A 28 -17.42 -8.72 -3.91
N SER A 29 -17.94 -8.60 -2.68
CA SER A 29 -19.21 -9.24 -2.31
C SER A 29 -20.38 -8.67 -3.10
N THR A 30 -20.50 -7.35 -3.17
CA THR A 30 -21.56 -6.67 -3.93
C THR A 30 -21.43 -6.94 -5.43
N TRP A 31 -20.21 -6.91 -5.96
CA TRP A 31 -19.93 -7.24 -7.35
C TRP A 31 -20.37 -8.67 -7.67
N ARG A 32 -19.99 -9.66 -6.86
CA ARG A 32 -20.39 -11.06 -7.03
C ARG A 32 -21.90 -11.24 -6.97
N ASP A 33 -22.57 -10.58 -6.02
CA ASP A 33 -24.02 -10.69 -5.85
C ASP A 33 -24.81 -10.07 -7.03
N ASN A 34 -24.19 -9.12 -7.74
CA ASN A 34 -24.76 -8.49 -8.93
C ASN A 34 -24.39 -9.20 -10.24
N LEU A 35 -23.51 -10.19 -10.21
CA LEU A 35 -23.17 -10.96 -11.40
C LEU A 35 -24.36 -11.80 -11.86
N GLU A 36 -24.78 -11.62 -13.10
CA GLU A 36 -25.75 -12.49 -13.73
C GLU A 36 -25.19 -13.91 -13.86
N GLY A 37 -25.91 -14.89 -13.30
CA GLY A 37 -25.42 -16.26 -13.18
C GLY A 37 -24.60 -16.54 -11.92
N GLY A 38 -24.33 -15.54 -11.09
CA GLY A 38 -23.73 -15.69 -9.76
C GLY A 38 -22.40 -16.42 -9.71
N LEU A 39 -22.24 -17.28 -8.71
CA LEU A 39 -21.01 -18.02 -8.47
C LEU A 39 -20.70 -19.04 -9.56
N GLU A 40 -21.72 -19.67 -10.14
CA GLU A 40 -21.55 -20.66 -11.20
C GLU A 40 -20.94 -20.00 -12.45
N TYR A 41 -21.48 -18.85 -12.84
CA TYR A 41 -20.91 -18.06 -13.95
C TYR A 41 -19.45 -17.66 -13.66
N LEU A 42 -19.16 -17.22 -12.45
CA LEU A 42 -17.80 -16.84 -12.05
C LEU A 42 -16.84 -18.04 -12.14
N GLN A 43 -17.27 -19.23 -11.71
CA GLN A 43 -16.49 -20.47 -11.86
C GLN A 43 -16.25 -20.80 -13.34
N ASP A 44 -17.25 -20.67 -14.17
CA ASP A 44 -17.13 -20.91 -15.62
C ASP A 44 -16.10 -19.97 -16.26
N VAL A 45 -16.11 -18.70 -15.89
CA VAL A 45 -15.16 -17.72 -16.42
C VAL A 45 -13.73 -18.00 -15.93
N VAL A 46 -13.56 -18.22 -14.63
CA VAL A 46 -12.22 -18.34 -14.02
C VAL A 46 -11.58 -19.70 -14.30
N ILE A 47 -12.36 -20.78 -14.18
CA ILE A 47 -11.86 -22.16 -14.28
C ILE A 47 -11.94 -22.67 -15.71
N ASN A 48 -13.12 -22.55 -16.33
CA ASN A 48 -13.40 -23.13 -17.63
C ASN A 48 -13.09 -22.20 -18.81
N ASP A 49 -12.65 -20.95 -18.52
CA ASP A 49 -12.33 -19.94 -19.53
C ASP A 49 -13.48 -19.67 -20.52
N LYS A 50 -14.69 -19.62 -20.02
CA LYS A 50 -15.92 -19.45 -20.81
C LYS A 50 -15.90 -18.24 -21.77
N LEU A 51 -15.17 -17.21 -21.42
CA LEU A 51 -15.04 -15.97 -22.19
C LEU A 51 -13.77 -15.92 -23.06
N GLU A 52 -12.96 -16.97 -23.05
CA GLU A 52 -11.67 -17.03 -23.75
C GLU A 52 -10.70 -15.87 -23.35
N LEU A 53 -10.78 -15.42 -22.08
CA LEU A 53 -10.00 -14.31 -21.54
C LEU A 53 -8.85 -14.75 -20.61
N ALA A 54 -8.71 -16.04 -20.33
CA ALA A 54 -7.76 -16.53 -19.34
C ALA A 54 -6.33 -16.05 -19.58
N ALA A 55 -5.86 -16.17 -20.79
CA ALA A 55 -4.48 -15.75 -21.16
C ALA A 55 -4.29 -14.23 -21.00
N GLU A 56 -5.30 -13.44 -21.33
CA GLU A 56 -5.25 -11.99 -21.21
C GLU A 56 -5.27 -11.55 -19.74
N LEU A 57 -6.11 -12.17 -18.91
CA LEU A 57 -6.17 -11.90 -17.48
C LEU A 57 -4.86 -12.27 -16.76
N GLU A 58 -4.26 -13.42 -17.13
CA GLU A 58 -2.97 -13.83 -16.60
C GLU A 58 -1.84 -12.86 -17.03
N ALA A 59 -1.85 -12.39 -18.28
CA ALA A 59 -0.89 -11.40 -18.76
C ALA A 59 -1.05 -10.04 -18.06
N ASP A 60 -2.27 -9.63 -17.74
CA ASP A 60 -2.53 -8.42 -16.98
C ASP A 60 -1.97 -8.51 -15.56
N MET A 61 -2.21 -9.64 -14.88
CA MET A 61 -1.64 -9.86 -13.56
C MET A 61 -0.11 -9.89 -13.63
N GLN A 62 0.47 -10.56 -14.62
CA GLN A 62 1.91 -10.59 -14.76
C GLN A 62 2.49 -9.16 -14.92
N ARG A 63 1.84 -8.30 -15.69
CA ARG A 63 2.24 -6.87 -15.77
C ARG A 63 2.19 -6.18 -14.41
N VAL A 64 1.15 -6.41 -13.63
CA VAL A 64 1.05 -5.84 -12.28
C VAL A 64 2.18 -6.33 -11.39
N VAL A 65 2.49 -7.63 -11.43
CA VAL A 65 3.59 -8.23 -10.67
C VAL A 65 4.95 -7.65 -11.10
N ASP A 66 5.20 -7.54 -12.39
CA ASP A 66 6.48 -7.07 -12.95
C ASP A 66 6.71 -5.57 -12.68
N THR A 67 5.64 -4.79 -12.60
CA THR A 67 5.70 -3.34 -12.32
C THR A 67 5.52 -3.00 -10.85
N TYR A 68 5.25 -4.00 -10.01
CA TYR A 68 5.03 -3.76 -8.58
C TYR A 68 6.30 -3.32 -7.88
N LEU A 69 6.23 -2.14 -7.31
CA LEU A 69 7.29 -1.56 -6.50
C LEU A 69 6.81 -1.46 -5.05
N CYS A 70 7.50 -2.14 -4.15
CA CYS A 70 7.22 -2.01 -2.73
C CYS A 70 7.93 -0.78 -2.16
N GLU A 71 7.22 0.32 -1.98
CA GLU A 71 7.73 1.57 -1.45
C GLU A 71 8.44 1.39 -0.10
N TRP A 72 7.93 0.53 0.77
CA TRP A 72 8.55 0.21 2.05
C TRP A 72 9.89 -0.51 1.89
N LYS A 73 9.97 -1.47 0.98
CA LYS A 73 11.22 -2.19 0.69
C LYS A 73 12.27 -1.22 0.15
N GLU A 74 11.88 -0.32 -0.72
CA GLU A 74 12.77 0.72 -1.24
C GLU A 74 13.19 1.70 -0.14
N ALA A 75 12.25 2.19 0.67
CA ALA A 75 12.55 3.08 1.78
C ALA A 75 13.52 2.46 2.79
N VAL A 76 13.38 1.18 3.09
CA VAL A 76 14.28 0.46 4.01
C VAL A 76 15.66 0.24 3.39
N ASN A 77 15.73 -0.05 2.10
CA ASN A 77 16.99 -0.36 1.40
C ASN A 77 17.76 0.92 1.00
N ASN A 78 17.09 2.05 0.86
CA ASN A 78 17.70 3.31 0.52
C ASN A 78 18.14 4.09 1.79
N PRO A 79 19.46 4.28 2.04
CA PRO A 79 19.94 4.97 3.23
C PRO A 79 19.41 6.41 3.37
N GLU A 80 19.28 7.14 2.27
CA GLU A 80 18.77 8.52 2.28
C GLU A 80 17.30 8.58 2.65
N THR A 81 16.48 7.70 2.07
CA THR A 81 15.07 7.61 2.40
C THR A 81 14.88 7.12 3.84
N ARG A 82 15.64 6.11 4.26
CA ARG A 82 15.63 5.61 5.64
C ARG A 82 16.02 6.69 6.66
N ALA A 83 16.93 7.57 6.32
CA ALA A 83 17.33 8.67 7.20
C ALA A 83 16.21 9.67 7.49
N ARG A 84 15.15 9.72 6.65
CA ARG A 84 13.96 10.56 6.87
C ARG A 84 13.03 9.99 7.93
N PHE A 85 13.05 8.68 8.15
CA PHE A 85 12.26 7.98 9.18
C PHE A 85 13.03 7.97 10.49
N ARG A 86 13.17 9.15 11.13
CA ARG A 86 13.88 9.29 12.39
C ARG A 86 12.92 9.16 13.56
N HIS A 87 13.43 8.59 14.62
CA HIS A 87 12.76 8.61 15.91
C HIS A 87 13.14 9.93 16.63
N PHE A 88 12.17 10.84 16.75
CA PHE A 88 12.43 12.17 17.31
C PHE A 88 12.17 12.27 18.81
N VAL A 89 11.38 11.37 19.37
CA VAL A 89 11.08 11.37 20.81
C VAL A 89 12.20 10.65 21.56
N ASN A 90 12.79 11.32 22.56
CA ASN A 90 13.92 10.81 23.34
C ASN A 90 15.12 10.35 22.49
N SER A 91 15.30 10.93 21.31
CA SER A 91 16.45 10.63 20.45
C SER A 91 17.71 11.32 20.95
N GLU A 92 18.80 10.58 21.06
CA GLU A 92 20.13 11.14 21.36
C GLU A 92 20.67 11.99 20.20
N LYS A 93 20.23 11.71 18.97
CA LYS A 93 20.65 12.46 17.77
C LYS A 93 19.73 13.66 17.58
N LYS A 94 20.27 14.85 17.89
CA LYS A 94 19.60 16.10 17.59
C LYS A 94 19.71 16.43 16.10
N ASP A 95 18.61 16.85 15.49
CA ASP A 95 18.60 17.39 14.14
C ASP A 95 18.63 18.91 14.26
N GLU A 96 19.60 19.56 13.60
CA GLU A 96 19.77 21.03 13.66
C GLU A 96 18.55 21.78 13.11
N ASN A 97 17.76 21.13 12.27
CA ASN A 97 16.55 21.72 11.69
C ASN A 97 15.30 21.49 12.56
N VAL A 98 15.42 20.75 13.66
CA VAL A 98 14.31 20.42 14.55
C VAL A 98 14.55 21.05 15.92
N VAL A 99 13.62 21.90 16.33
CA VAL A 99 13.62 22.47 17.70
C VAL A 99 13.01 21.43 18.62
N PHE A 100 13.74 21.04 19.66
CA PHE A 100 13.28 20.10 20.68
C PHE A 100 12.90 20.83 21.94
N ILE A 101 11.88 20.35 22.61
CA ILE A 101 11.46 20.78 23.95
C ILE A 101 11.39 19.58 24.89
N GLU A 102 11.53 19.86 26.16
CA GLU A 102 11.36 18.88 27.21
C GLU A 102 9.95 19.02 27.81
N GLU A 103 9.21 17.92 27.89
CA GLU A 103 7.91 17.84 28.53
C GLU A 103 7.83 16.58 29.37
N ARG A 104 7.57 16.73 30.66
CA ARG A 104 7.45 15.61 31.62
C ARG A 104 8.71 14.70 31.65
N GLY A 105 9.89 15.29 31.53
CA GLY A 105 11.14 14.53 31.49
C GLY A 105 11.41 13.80 30.16
N GLN A 106 10.65 14.08 29.11
CA GLN A 106 10.84 13.51 27.78
C GLN A 106 11.13 14.59 26.75
N ILE A 107 12.07 14.32 25.86
CA ILE A 107 12.43 15.23 24.77
C ILE A 107 11.56 14.89 23.55
N ARG A 108 10.87 15.88 23.01
CA ARG A 108 10.09 15.79 21.78
C ARG A 108 10.29 17.00 20.87
N PRO A 109 9.98 16.87 19.57
CA PRO A 109 9.95 18.03 18.68
C PRO A 109 8.91 19.06 19.13
N ALA A 110 9.27 20.33 19.03
CA ALA A 110 8.39 21.45 19.31
C ALA A 110 7.31 21.59 18.22
N THR A 111 6.09 21.87 18.63
CA THR A 111 5.00 22.25 17.70
C THR A 111 5.28 23.63 17.08
N VAL A 112 4.55 23.98 16.01
CA VAL A 112 4.69 25.29 15.36
C VAL A 112 4.43 26.46 16.33
N GLN A 113 3.52 26.28 17.26
CA GLN A 113 3.19 27.30 18.27
C GLN A 113 4.29 27.46 19.31
N GLU A 114 4.91 26.35 19.71
CA GLU A 114 6.00 26.32 20.69
C GLU A 114 7.29 26.86 20.10
N LYS A 115 7.56 26.62 18.81
CA LYS A 115 8.73 27.19 18.09
C LYS A 115 8.79 28.72 18.17
N LYS A 116 7.64 29.40 18.17
CA LYS A 116 7.56 30.86 18.29
C LYS A 116 8.01 31.38 19.66
N ARG A 117 7.98 30.54 20.70
CA ARG A 117 8.43 30.90 22.07
C ARG A 117 9.92 30.67 22.30
N VAL A 118 10.55 29.86 21.44
CA VAL A 118 11.96 29.43 21.62
C VAL A 118 12.95 30.27 20.79
N ILE A 119 12.48 31.15 19.90
CA ILE A 119 13.35 32.05 19.14
C ILE A 119 13.88 33.10 20.12
N PRO A 120 15.17 33.07 20.51
CA PRO A 120 15.74 34.12 21.34
C PRO A 120 15.77 35.41 20.54
N ILE A 121 15.06 36.43 20.98
CA ILE A 121 15.23 37.80 20.48
C ILE A 121 16.64 38.21 20.92
N LYS A 122 17.58 38.23 19.97
CA LYS A 122 18.85 38.90 20.24
C LYS A 122 18.52 40.37 20.50
N ALA A 123 18.61 40.79 21.76
CA ALA A 123 18.61 42.20 22.06
C ALA A 123 19.80 42.83 21.34
N ALA A 124 19.54 43.90 20.60
CA ALA A 124 20.57 44.67 19.90
C ALA A 124 21.55 45.32 20.86
#